data_686d97be1684c295c76c19077eb823fb
#
_entry.id   686d97be1684c295c76c19077eb823fb
#
_cell.length_a   1.000
_cell.length_b   1.000
_cell.length_c   1.000
_cell.angle_alpha   90.00
_cell.angle_beta   90.00
_cell.angle_gamma   90.00
#
_symmetry.space_group_name_H-M   'P 1'
#
loop_
_entity.id
_entity.type
_entity.pdbx_description
1 polymer ?
#
loop_
_entity_poly.entity_id
_entity_poly.type
_entity_poly.pdbx_seq_one_letter_code
_entity_poly.pdbx_strand_id
1 'polypeptide(L)'
;AYKFTVIPGETTKIDVESHLFARKPITKVGVAPLTSMYLCGEGASGCVDDYRPEIHDTDGLLMHMGSGEWLWRPLLNPTRLLVNSFFTANPRGFGLLQRDRDFDHYQDIETHQHERPGVWITPRGDWGSGHVELIQIPSDNEINDNIVAFWVPSNQLVPGSPQSYAYSMFWGIGEEARTSPIAAGRVVSTRVDGAETKDWVRFHVDFESPELTKLPADTVIRGVVSTMGGGDRMTVLEQQVAKIPATSGWRLVFKVPKP
;
A
#
# COMPACT_ATOMS: atom_id res chain seq x y z
N ALA A 1 -12.83 21.49 13.59
CA ALA A 1 -14.19 21.00 13.39
C ALA A 1 -14.19 19.95 12.29
N TYR A 2 -15.01 18.92 12.44
CA TYR A 2 -15.21 17.89 11.44
C TYR A 2 -16.69 17.75 11.13
N LYS A 3 -17.01 17.49 9.86
CA LYS A 3 -18.34 17.12 9.40
C LYS A 3 -18.23 15.83 8.62
N PHE A 4 -19.05 14.85 8.97
CA PHE A 4 -19.11 13.54 8.32
C PHE A 4 -20.49 13.35 7.67
N THR A 5 -20.50 12.88 6.44
CA THR A 5 -21.72 12.44 5.76
C THR A 5 -21.52 10.97 5.36
N VAL A 6 -22.29 10.08 6.00
CA VAL A 6 -22.16 8.63 5.80
C VAL A 6 -23.25 8.15 4.85
N ILE A 7 -22.85 7.45 3.81
CA ILE A 7 -23.72 6.84 2.80
C ILE A 7 -23.44 5.33 2.81
N PRO A 8 -24.33 4.54 3.47
CA PRO A 8 -24.15 3.09 3.53
C PRO A 8 -24.42 2.44 2.18
N GLY A 9 -23.77 1.29 1.93
CA GLY A 9 -23.90 0.50 0.71
C GLY A 9 -22.94 -0.69 0.75
N GLU A 10 -22.86 -1.48 -0.31
CA GLU A 10 -21.82 -2.52 -0.47
C GLU A 10 -20.42 -1.91 -0.29
N THR A 11 -20.21 -0.74 -0.87
CA THR A 11 -19.13 0.17 -0.51
C THR A 11 -19.71 1.32 0.30
N THR A 12 -19.41 1.38 1.58
CA THR A 12 -19.82 2.52 2.41
C THR A 12 -18.94 3.72 2.09
N LYS A 13 -19.59 4.81 1.67
CA LYS A 13 -18.91 6.09 1.41
C LYS A 13 -19.08 7.04 2.60
N ILE A 14 -17.98 7.68 3.02
CA ILE A 14 -18.00 8.72 4.05
C ILE A 14 -17.33 9.97 3.47
N ASP A 15 -18.10 11.03 3.30
CA ASP A 15 -17.56 12.35 2.95
C ASP A 15 -17.17 13.10 4.22
N VAL A 16 -15.94 13.59 4.25
CA VAL A 16 -15.36 14.30 5.40
C VAL A 16 -14.95 15.70 4.98
N GLU A 17 -15.36 16.68 5.79
CA GLU A 17 -14.88 18.05 5.74
C GLU A 17 -14.24 18.39 7.09
N SER A 18 -12.97 18.79 7.07
CA SER A 18 -12.23 19.14 8.28
C SER A 18 -11.72 20.56 8.23
N HIS A 19 -11.87 21.28 9.35
CA HIS A 19 -11.32 22.62 9.55
C HIS A 19 -10.45 22.60 10.80
N LEU A 20 -9.15 22.82 10.62
CA LEU A 20 -8.13 22.74 11.65
C LEU A 20 -7.73 24.14 12.10
N PHE A 21 -7.85 24.40 13.39
CA PHE A 21 -7.50 25.67 14.02
C PHE A 21 -6.46 25.41 15.11
N ALA A 22 -5.23 25.85 14.91
CA ALA A 22 -4.20 25.68 15.92
C ALA A 22 -4.27 26.76 16.99
N ARG A 23 -4.08 26.38 18.25
CA ARG A 23 -3.86 27.31 19.38
C ARG A 23 -2.38 27.59 19.59
N LYS A 24 -1.51 26.68 19.14
CA LYS A 24 -0.04 26.79 19.14
C LYS A 24 0.46 26.25 17.80
N PRO A 25 1.68 26.64 17.36
CA PRO A 25 2.27 26.03 16.17
C PRO A 25 2.37 24.50 16.32
N ILE A 26 1.95 23.77 15.28
CA ILE A 26 2.03 22.33 15.21
C ILE A 26 2.90 21.99 14.00
N THR A 27 4.02 21.32 14.26
CA THR A 27 5.02 21.01 13.24
C THR A 27 4.60 19.86 12.34
N LYS A 28 3.77 18.94 12.85
CA LYS A 28 3.32 17.75 12.11
C LYS A 28 1.85 17.47 12.43
N VAL A 29 1.04 17.42 11.39
CA VAL A 29 -0.39 17.09 11.46
C VAL A 29 -0.65 15.92 10.53
N GLY A 30 -1.34 14.89 11.03
CA GLY A 30 -1.86 13.80 10.20
C GLY A 30 -3.30 14.10 9.75
N VAL A 31 -3.55 14.01 8.46
CA VAL A 31 -4.86 14.20 7.84
C VAL A 31 -5.34 12.88 7.26
N ALA A 32 -6.65 12.60 7.38
CA ALA A 32 -7.28 11.36 6.93
C ALA A 32 -6.56 10.09 7.46
N PRO A 33 -6.45 9.95 8.80
CA PRO A 33 -5.76 8.82 9.40
C PRO A 33 -6.50 7.51 9.18
N LEU A 34 -5.73 6.46 8.91
CA LEU A 34 -6.16 5.08 8.78
C LEU A 34 -5.37 4.23 9.77
N THR A 35 -6.03 3.26 10.38
CA THR A 35 -5.38 2.24 11.21
C THR A 35 -5.70 0.86 10.69
N SER A 36 -4.83 -0.10 10.96
CA SER A 36 -4.99 -1.51 10.63
C SER A 36 -4.08 -2.36 11.51
N MET A 37 -4.30 -3.66 11.48
CA MET A 37 -3.48 -4.66 12.14
C MET A 37 -2.77 -5.52 11.09
N TYR A 38 -1.48 -5.79 11.31
CA TYR A 38 -0.69 -6.74 10.55
C TYR A 38 0.28 -7.47 11.48
N LEU A 39 0.06 -8.76 11.70
CA LEU A 39 0.94 -9.59 12.53
C LEU A 39 1.91 -10.39 11.67
N CYS A 40 1.40 -11.14 10.70
CA CYS A 40 2.16 -11.98 9.78
C CYS A 40 1.37 -12.22 8.48
N GLY A 41 2.07 -12.58 7.40
CA GLY A 41 1.51 -12.87 6.09
C GLY A 41 2.58 -13.13 5.04
N GLU A 42 2.22 -13.15 3.77
CA GLU A 42 3.10 -13.54 2.64
C GLU A 42 4.45 -12.79 2.56
N GLY A 43 4.50 -11.55 3.01
CA GLY A 43 5.72 -10.72 2.98
C GLY A 43 6.71 -11.01 4.10
N ALA A 44 6.39 -11.92 5.02
CA ALA A 44 7.17 -12.26 6.21
C ALA A 44 7.50 -13.77 6.24
N SER A 45 8.21 -14.20 7.27
CA SER A 45 8.58 -15.62 7.48
C SER A 45 7.41 -16.54 7.87
N GLY A 46 6.16 -16.07 7.73
CA GLY A 46 4.96 -16.76 8.20
C GLY A 46 4.64 -16.46 9.66
N CYS A 47 3.51 -16.94 10.11
CA CYS A 47 3.11 -16.83 11.51
C CYS A 47 3.87 -17.88 12.36
N VAL A 48 4.39 -17.44 13.51
CA VAL A 48 5.12 -18.32 14.42
C VAL A 48 4.15 -18.85 15.46
N ASP A 49 4.17 -20.19 15.66
CA ASP A 49 3.31 -20.89 16.63
C ASP A 49 1.80 -20.67 16.44
N ASP A 50 1.36 -20.35 15.22
CA ASP A 50 -0.04 -20.25 14.84
C ASP A 50 -0.35 -21.16 13.64
N TYR A 51 -1.54 -21.75 13.60
CA TYR A 51 -1.96 -22.61 12.48
C TYR A 51 -2.41 -21.79 11.26
N ARG A 52 -2.77 -20.52 11.47
CA ARG A 52 -3.19 -19.62 10.41
C ARG A 52 -1.96 -19.17 9.60
N PRO A 53 -1.98 -19.29 8.28
CA PRO A 53 -0.88 -18.83 7.44
C PRO A 53 -0.67 -17.31 7.51
N GLU A 54 -1.77 -16.54 7.62
CA GLU A 54 -1.78 -15.09 7.64
C GLU A 54 -2.71 -14.55 8.73
N ILE A 55 -2.29 -13.46 9.36
CA ILE A 55 -3.05 -12.74 10.41
C ILE A 55 -2.91 -11.25 10.17
N HIS A 56 -3.88 -10.66 9.50
CA HIS A 56 -3.93 -9.21 9.24
C HIS A 56 -5.29 -8.73 8.74
N ASP A 57 -5.61 -7.47 8.98
CA ASP A 57 -6.81 -6.81 8.47
C ASP A 57 -6.60 -6.22 7.09
N THR A 58 -5.37 -5.80 6.77
CA THR A 58 -4.94 -5.35 5.45
C THR A 58 -3.51 -5.80 5.18
N ASP A 59 -3.17 -6.01 3.91
CA ASP A 59 -1.86 -6.51 3.51
C ASP A 59 -0.94 -5.44 2.91
N GLY A 60 -1.48 -4.24 2.58
CA GLY A 60 -0.66 -3.19 1.98
C GLY A 60 -1.27 -1.80 1.95
N LEU A 61 -0.38 -0.83 1.80
CA LEU A 61 -0.71 0.55 1.50
C LEU A 61 -0.61 0.78 -0.01
N LEU A 62 -1.75 1.11 -0.64
CA LEU A 62 -1.80 1.56 -2.02
C LEU A 62 -1.85 3.09 -2.07
N MET A 63 -1.10 3.68 -2.98
CA MET A 63 -1.07 5.13 -3.18
C MET A 63 -1.17 5.47 -4.66
N HIS A 64 -1.99 6.48 -5.00
CA HIS A 64 -2.04 7.12 -6.30
C HIS A 64 -1.44 8.51 -6.17
N MET A 65 -0.22 8.67 -6.63
CA MET A 65 0.55 9.89 -6.49
C MET A 65 0.02 11.00 -7.41
N GLY A 66 0.32 12.24 -7.09
CA GLY A 66 -0.05 13.38 -7.94
C GLY A 66 0.54 13.31 -9.35
N SER A 67 1.71 12.69 -9.51
CA SER A 67 2.35 12.38 -10.81
C SER A 67 1.54 11.41 -11.69
N GLY A 68 0.62 10.66 -11.10
CA GLY A 68 -0.11 9.58 -11.75
C GLY A 68 0.49 8.20 -11.50
N GLU A 69 1.62 8.12 -10.82
CA GLU A 69 2.25 6.86 -10.42
C GLU A 69 1.39 6.14 -9.36
N TRP A 70 1.29 4.81 -9.49
CA TRP A 70 0.71 3.94 -8.50
C TRP A 70 1.82 3.23 -7.74
N LEU A 71 1.77 3.30 -6.41
CA LEU A 71 2.71 2.63 -5.51
C LEU A 71 1.94 1.65 -4.62
N TRP A 72 2.46 0.43 -4.52
CA TRP A 72 2.04 -0.56 -3.54
C TRP A 72 3.16 -0.80 -2.54
N ARG A 73 2.85 -0.64 -1.27
CA ARG A 73 3.78 -0.94 -0.17
C ARG A 73 3.21 -2.07 0.67
N PRO A 74 3.74 -3.30 0.57
CA PRO A 74 3.38 -4.39 1.47
C PRO A 74 3.62 -3.99 2.92
N LEU A 75 2.74 -4.43 3.82
CA LEU A 75 2.88 -4.22 5.25
C LEU A 75 3.84 -5.25 5.84
N LEU A 76 4.39 -4.90 6.97
CA LEU A 76 5.28 -5.73 7.76
C LEU A 76 4.94 -5.57 9.24
N ASN A 77 5.23 -6.60 10.02
CA ASN A 77 5.38 -6.49 11.47
C ASN A 77 6.88 -6.44 11.78
N PRO A 78 7.45 -5.24 11.94
CA PRO A 78 8.89 -5.08 12.06
C PRO A 78 9.37 -5.37 13.49
N THR A 79 10.65 -5.64 13.67
CA THR A 79 11.28 -5.79 15.00
C THR A 79 11.54 -4.45 15.71
N ARG A 80 11.39 -3.33 14.99
CA ARG A 80 11.53 -1.96 15.50
C ARG A 80 10.58 -1.04 14.76
N LEU A 81 10.21 0.08 15.36
CA LEU A 81 9.37 1.09 14.72
C LEU A 81 9.91 1.47 13.34
N LEU A 82 9.07 1.32 12.33
CA LEU A 82 9.36 1.80 10.97
C LEU A 82 8.44 2.96 10.61
N VAL A 83 9.05 4.00 10.05
CA VAL A 83 8.33 5.16 9.51
C VAL A 83 8.80 5.37 8.08
N ASN A 84 7.86 5.32 7.13
CA ASN A 84 8.12 5.55 5.72
C ASN A 84 7.33 6.76 5.24
N SER A 85 7.96 7.66 4.48
CA SER A 85 7.34 8.87 3.93
C SER A 85 7.39 8.84 2.41
N PHE A 86 6.22 8.97 1.75
CA PHE A 86 6.07 8.96 0.30
C PHE A 86 5.65 10.34 -0.18
N PHE A 87 6.64 11.11 -0.65
CA PHE A 87 6.46 12.52 -1.02
C PHE A 87 5.72 12.67 -2.35
N THR A 88 4.74 13.57 -2.36
CA THR A 88 4.00 13.95 -3.57
C THR A 88 3.35 15.32 -3.39
N ALA A 89 2.94 15.93 -4.48
CA ALA A 89 2.01 17.06 -4.45
C ALA A 89 0.64 16.55 -4.90
N ASN A 90 -0.41 17.02 -4.24
CA ASN A 90 -1.79 16.70 -4.57
C ASN A 90 -2.02 15.19 -4.81
N PRO A 91 -1.93 14.36 -3.76
CA PRO A 91 -2.18 12.94 -3.90
C PRO A 91 -3.57 12.70 -4.48
N ARG A 92 -3.68 11.76 -5.42
CA ARG A 92 -4.97 11.40 -6.01
C ARG A 92 -5.73 10.39 -5.15
N GLY A 93 -5.03 9.72 -4.24
CA GLY A 93 -5.62 8.83 -3.26
C GLY A 93 -4.58 7.97 -2.55
N PHE A 94 -4.98 7.40 -1.42
CA PHE A 94 -4.23 6.38 -0.70
C PHE A 94 -5.15 5.54 0.17
N GLY A 95 -4.74 4.33 0.50
CA GLY A 95 -5.58 3.45 1.32
C GLY A 95 -4.86 2.22 1.82
N LEU A 96 -5.33 1.70 2.93
CA LEU A 96 -4.96 0.40 3.47
C LEU A 96 -5.93 -0.63 2.90
N LEU A 97 -5.41 -1.58 2.13
CA LEU A 97 -6.22 -2.54 1.37
C LEU A 97 -5.80 -3.97 1.69
N GLN A 98 -6.73 -4.88 1.52
CA GLN A 98 -6.48 -6.31 1.53
C GLN A 98 -6.66 -6.85 0.12
N ARG A 99 -5.62 -7.46 -0.43
CA ARG A 99 -5.60 -8.00 -1.80
C ARG A 99 -5.83 -9.50 -1.81
N ASP A 100 -5.24 -10.19 -0.83
CA ASP A 100 -5.49 -11.59 -0.60
C ASP A 100 -6.79 -11.76 0.20
N ARG A 101 -7.66 -12.65 -0.31
CA ARG A 101 -8.96 -12.94 0.29
C ARG A 101 -9.33 -14.41 0.21
N ASP A 102 -8.34 -15.26 -0.06
CA ASP A 102 -8.55 -16.69 -0.05
C ASP A 102 -8.67 -17.17 1.40
N PHE A 103 -9.79 -17.80 1.75
CA PHE A 103 -9.99 -18.35 3.08
C PHE A 103 -8.87 -19.30 3.50
N ASP A 104 -8.32 -20.07 2.54
CA ASP A 104 -7.25 -21.04 2.83
C ASP A 104 -5.97 -20.38 3.33
N HIS A 105 -5.75 -19.10 3.02
CA HIS A 105 -4.61 -18.34 3.51
C HIS A 105 -4.79 -17.80 4.94
N TYR A 106 -6.05 -17.69 5.42
CA TYR A 106 -6.34 -17.18 6.77
C TYR A 106 -6.77 -18.27 7.74
N GLN A 107 -7.61 -19.22 7.29
CA GLN A 107 -8.19 -20.27 8.13
C GLN A 107 -8.90 -19.74 9.39
N ASP A 108 -9.36 -18.49 9.35
CA ASP A 108 -9.95 -17.78 10.48
C ASP A 108 -11.48 -17.73 10.37
N ILE A 109 -12.13 -18.59 11.14
CA ILE A 109 -13.60 -18.68 11.21
C ILE A 109 -14.23 -17.78 12.30
N GLU A 110 -13.40 -17.13 13.12
CA GLU A 110 -13.90 -16.33 14.25
C GLU A 110 -13.98 -14.85 13.90
N THR A 111 -12.92 -14.30 13.34
CA THR A 111 -12.82 -12.86 13.04
C THR A 111 -12.98 -12.54 11.57
N HIS A 112 -13.01 -13.56 10.69
CA HIS A 112 -13.23 -13.43 9.25
C HIS A 112 -12.28 -12.44 8.59
N GLN A 113 -10.98 -12.54 8.87
CA GLN A 113 -9.99 -11.58 8.38
C GLN A 113 -9.97 -11.46 6.85
N HIS A 114 -10.18 -12.57 6.12
CA HIS A 114 -10.29 -12.56 4.65
C HIS A 114 -11.43 -11.69 4.11
N GLU A 115 -12.46 -11.39 4.94
CA GLU A 115 -13.60 -10.54 4.58
C GLU A 115 -13.48 -9.10 5.09
N ARG A 116 -12.38 -8.74 5.79
CA ARG A 116 -12.19 -7.39 6.32
C ARG A 116 -12.17 -6.34 5.21
N PRO A 117 -12.94 -5.25 5.33
CA PRO A 117 -12.94 -4.21 4.31
C PRO A 117 -11.63 -3.44 4.30
N GLY A 118 -11.14 -3.13 3.12
CA GLY A 118 -10.14 -2.09 2.94
C GLY A 118 -10.75 -0.70 2.98
N VAL A 119 -9.92 0.34 3.08
CA VAL A 119 -10.35 1.72 3.02
C VAL A 119 -9.50 2.50 2.04
N TRP A 120 -10.17 3.28 1.18
CA TRP A 120 -9.53 4.17 0.22
C TRP A 120 -9.93 5.62 0.49
N ILE A 121 -8.93 6.52 0.56
CA ILE A 121 -9.10 7.96 0.68
C ILE A 121 -8.98 8.58 -0.70
N THR A 122 -9.98 9.37 -1.09
CA THR A 122 -9.91 10.24 -2.26
C THR A 122 -9.95 11.69 -1.81
N PRO A 123 -8.84 12.44 -1.91
CA PRO A 123 -8.80 13.87 -1.66
C PRO A 123 -9.82 14.64 -2.51
N ARG A 124 -10.41 15.67 -1.96
CA ARG A 124 -11.26 16.64 -2.66
C ARG A 124 -10.64 18.04 -2.57
N GLY A 125 -10.37 18.63 -3.73
CA GLY A 125 -9.66 19.90 -3.82
C GLY A 125 -8.13 19.72 -3.76
N ASP A 126 -7.45 20.85 -3.57
CA ASP A 126 -5.98 20.91 -3.53
C ASP A 126 -5.47 20.65 -2.11
N TRP A 127 -4.67 19.60 -1.95
CA TRP A 127 -4.02 19.26 -0.69
C TRP A 127 -2.59 19.77 -0.61
N GLY A 128 -2.06 20.30 -1.72
CA GLY A 128 -0.71 20.86 -1.80
C GLY A 128 0.38 19.82 -1.75
N SER A 129 1.59 20.25 -1.41
CA SER A 129 2.75 19.38 -1.21
C SER A 129 2.74 18.73 0.17
N GLY A 130 3.24 17.50 0.25
CA GLY A 130 3.32 16.75 1.49
C GLY A 130 3.80 15.33 1.24
N HIS A 131 3.41 14.42 2.12
CA HIS A 131 3.70 12.99 1.96
C HIS A 131 2.61 12.14 2.62
N VAL A 132 2.41 10.95 2.10
CA VAL A 132 1.74 9.88 2.84
C VAL A 132 2.76 9.25 3.77
N GLU A 133 2.45 9.18 5.06
CA GLU A 133 3.28 8.54 6.05
C GLU A 133 2.68 7.19 6.43
N LEU A 134 3.52 6.16 6.45
CA LEU A 134 3.21 4.82 6.93
C LEU A 134 4.05 4.54 8.17
N ILE A 135 3.39 4.27 9.28
CA ILE A 135 4.00 3.86 10.54
C ILE A 135 3.66 2.40 10.78
N GLN A 136 4.67 1.58 11.05
CA GLN A 136 4.53 0.17 11.37
C GLN A 136 5.22 -0.07 12.72
N ILE A 137 4.41 -0.47 13.70
CA ILE A 137 4.80 -0.63 15.10
C ILE A 137 5.00 -2.13 15.35
N PRO A 138 6.08 -2.56 16.02
CA PRO A 138 6.22 -3.95 16.45
C PRO A 138 5.03 -4.40 17.28
N SER A 139 4.48 -5.58 16.99
CA SER A 139 3.41 -6.19 17.78
C SER A 139 3.65 -7.68 17.97
N ASP A 140 3.42 -8.17 19.19
CA ASP A 140 3.53 -9.58 19.54
C ASP A 140 2.20 -10.32 19.40
N ASN A 141 1.10 -9.60 19.09
CA ASN A 141 -0.23 -10.18 18.99
C ASN A 141 -1.14 -9.34 18.07
N GLU A 142 -2.28 -9.92 17.68
CA GLU A 142 -3.27 -9.33 16.78
C GLU A 142 -4.28 -8.38 17.45
N ILE A 143 -4.21 -8.19 18.79
CA ILE A 143 -5.23 -7.44 19.54
C ILE A 143 -5.15 -5.93 19.25
N ASN A 144 -3.96 -5.43 18.94
CA ASN A 144 -3.71 -4.01 18.77
C ASN A 144 -3.44 -3.66 17.31
N ASP A 145 -4.05 -2.60 16.82
CA ASP A 145 -3.69 -1.99 15.56
C ASP A 145 -2.24 -1.48 15.62
N ASN A 146 -1.41 -2.03 14.77
CA ASN A 146 0.02 -1.70 14.73
C ASN A 146 0.43 -0.99 13.43
N ILE A 147 -0.52 -0.70 12.55
CA ILE A 147 -0.33 -0.03 11.27
C ILE A 147 -1.10 1.29 11.29
N VAL A 148 -0.42 2.38 10.91
CA VAL A 148 -1.06 3.69 10.77
C VAL A 148 -0.60 4.33 9.46
N ALA A 149 -1.54 4.88 8.68
CA ALA A 149 -1.24 5.65 7.48
C ALA A 149 -2.04 6.97 7.48
N PHE A 150 -1.42 8.07 7.05
CA PHE A 150 -2.05 9.38 6.98
C PHE A 150 -1.29 10.33 6.06
N TRP A 151 -1.98 11.38 5.62
CA TRP A 151 -1.35 12.48 4.90
C TRP A 151 -0.70 13.50 5.85
N VAL A 152 0.52 13.91 5.57
CA VAL A 152 1.23 14.99 6.27
C VAL A 152 1.46 16.15 5.30
N PRO A 153 0.76 17.28 5.44
CA PRO A 153 1.01 18.45 4.62
C PRO A 153 2.38 19.06 4.94
N SER A 154 3.06 19.61 3.93
CA SER A 154 4.33 20.32 4.12
C SER A 154 4.18 21.64 4.90
N ASN A 155 3.00 22.23 4.87
CA ASN A 155 2.72 23.48 5.57
C ASN A 155 2.42 23.22 7.04
N GLN A 156 3.12 23.93 7.91
CA GLN A 156 2.83 23.91 9.35
C GLN A 156 1.46 24.51 9.65
N LEU A 157 0.77 23.96 10.63
CA LEU A 157 -0.46 24.53 11.16
C LEU A 157 -0.11 25.52 12.26
N VAL A 158 -0.37 26.82 12.02
CA VAL A 158 -0.04 27.89 12.94
C VAL A 158 -1.31 28.65 13.38
N PRO A 159 -1.29 29.32 14.56
CA PRO A 159 -2.38 30.15 15.01
C PRO A 159 -2.71 31.24 14.00
N GLY A 160 -4.00 31.48 13.79
CA GLY A 160 -4.49 32.51 12.84
C GLY A 160 -4.49 32.11 11.37
N SER A 161 -3.93 30.92 11.03
CA SER A 161 -3.94 30.39 9.66
C SER A 161 -4.63 29.01 9.65
N PRO A 162 -5.96 28.96 9.60
CA PRO A 162 -6.68 27.70 9.58
C PRO A 162 -6.41 26.92 8.28
N GLN A 163 -6.35 25.60 8.39
CA GLN A 163 -6.25 24.70 7.23
C GLN A 163 -7.52 23.88 7.11
N SER A 164 -7.95 23.64 5.88
CA SER A 164 -9.15 22.85 5.60
C SER A 164 -8.81 21.72 4.63
N TYR A 165 -9.34 20.54 4.92
CA TYR A 165 -9.19 19.35 4.07
C TYR A 165 -10.56 18.72 3.87
N ALA A 166 -10.85 18.37 2.64
CA ALA A 166 -12.02 17.59 2.29
C ALA A 166 -11.60 16.30 1.59
N TYR A 167 -12.27 15.19 1.90
CA TYR A 167 -11.99 13.91 1.28
C TYR A 167 -13.20 12.98 1.36
N SER A 168 -13.19 11.95 0.54
CA SER A 168 -14.13 10.83 0.63
C SER A 168 -13.37 9.58 1.04
N MET A 169 -13.96 8.83 1.97
CA MET A 169 -13.50 7.49 2.35
C MET A 169 -14.43 6.47 1.71
N PHE A 170 -13.86 5.42 1.16
CA PHE A 170 -14.60 4.29 0.59
C PHE A 170 -14.17 3.02 1.32
N TRP A 171 -15.13 2.42 2.04
CA TRP A 171 -14.95 1.18 2.79
C TRP A 171 -15.62 0.05 2.04
N GLY A 172 -14.87 -0.97 1.66
CA GLY A 172 -15.43 -2.08 0.90
C GLY A 172 -14.46 -3.24 0.72
N ILE A 173 -14.98 -4.30 0.10
CA ILE A 173 -14.24 -5.51 -0.22
C ILE A 173 -13.76 -5.40 -1.67
N GLY A 174 -12.44 -5.53 -1.89
CA GLY A 174 -11.87 -5.54 -3.24
C GLY A 174 -11.67 -4.17 -3.89
N GLU A 175 -11.68 -4.17 -5.24
CA GLU A 175 -11.37 -2.99 -6.04
C GLU A 175 -12.50 -1.97 -6.10
N GLU A 176 -13.73 -2.36 -5.77
CA GLU A 176 -14.91 -1.49 -5.74
C GLU A 176 -14.77 -0.36 -4.70
N ALA A 177 -13.93 -0.57 -3.67
CA ALA A 177 -13.59 0.50 -2.73
C ALA A 177 -12.88 1.70 -3.39
N ARG A 178 -12.44 1.56 -4.65
CA ARG A 178 -11.74 2.60 -5.40
C ARG A 178 -12.64 3.21 -6.47
N THR A 179 -12.66 4.52 -6.54
CA THR A 179 -13.43 5.28 -7.53
C THR A 179 -12.80 5.33 -8.92
N SER A 180 -11.57 4.87 -9.06
CA SER A 180 -10.84 4.86 -10.34
C SER A 180 -10.20 3.51 -10.58
N PRO A 181 -10.48 2.85 -11.70
CA PRO A 181 -9.76 1.64 -12.06
C PRO A 181 -8.28 1.94 -12.24
N ILE A 182 -7.43 1.03 -11.77
CA ILE A 182 -6.00 1.10 -12.06
C ILE A 182 -5.80 0.76 -13.53
N ALA A 183 -5.51 1.77 -14.35
CA ALA A 183 -5.15 1.56 -15.75
C ALA A 183 -3.75 0.90 -15.89
N ALA A 184 -2.95 0.94 -14.84
CA ALA A 184 -1.61 0.34 -14.81
C ALA A 184 -1.66 -1.15 -14.45
N GLY A 185 -0.61 -1.88 -14.83
CA GLY A 185 -0.44 -3.26 -14.39
C GLY A 185 -0.25 -3.35 -12.87
N ARG A 186 -0.91 -4.32 -12.26
CA ARG A 186 -0.72 -4.65 -10.85
C ARG A 186 0.20 -5.85 -10.70
N VAL A 187 0.98 -5.87 -9.63
CA VAL A 187 1.70 -7.08 -9.21
C VAL A 187 0.69 -8.08 -8.68
N VAL A 188 0.68 -9.28 -9.24
CA VAL A 188 -0.19 -10.38 -8.80
C VAL A 188 0.57 -11.45 -8.06
N SER A 189 1.88 -11.53 -8.25
CA SER A 189 2.73 -12.48 -7.55
C SER A 189 4.18 -11.98 -7.52
N THR A 190 4.85 -12.22 -6.39
CA THR A 190 6.29 -12.05 -6.25
C THR A 190 6.87 -13.35 -5.69
N ARG A 191 7.78 -13.95 -6.41
CA ARG A 191 8.50 -15.15 -5.98
C ARG A 191 9.97 -14.86 -5.88
N VAL A 192 10.62 -15.47 -4.92
CA VAL A 192 12.04 -15.28 -4.64
C VAL A 192 12.75 -16.61 -4.77
N ASP A 193 13.81 -16.63 -5.56
CA ASP A 193 14.72 -17.76 -5.69
C ASP A 193 16.10 -17.36 -5.15
N GLY A 194 16.52 -18.02 -4.10
CA GLY A 194 17.81 -17.80 -3.44
C GLY A 194 18.73 -19.01 -3.43
N ALA A 195 18.31 -20.12 -4.06
CA ALA A 195 18.98 -21.40 -3.93
C ALA A 195 20.24 -21.55 -4.81
N GLU A 196 20.32 -20.86 -5.94
CA GLU A 196 21.39 -21.07 -6.93
C GLU A 196 22.75 -20.51 -6.53
N THR A 197 22.79 -19.42 -5.75
CA THR A 197 24.07 -18.81 -5.31
C THR A 197 23.97 -18.25 -3.89
N LYS A 198 25.11 -18.28 -3.16
CA LYS A 198 25.17 -17.67 -1.81
C LYS A 198 25.13 -16.13 -1.85
N ASP A 199 25.41 -15.53 -3.00
CA ASP A 199 25.67 -14.09 -3.12
C ASP A 199 24.51 -13.29 -3.70
N TRP A 200 23.52 -13.95 -4.32
CA TRP A 200 22.43 -13.28 -5.07
C TRP A 200 21.06 -13.86 -4.74
N VAL A 201 20.07 -12.99 -4.83
CA VAL A 201 18.64 -13.34 -4.78
C VAL A 201 18.02 -12.96 -6.11
N ARG A 202 17.26 -13.88 -6.71
CA ARG A 202 16.48 -13.63 -7.92
C ARG A 202 15.03 -13.41 -7.58
N PHE A 203 14.45 -12.36 -8.12
CA PHE A 203 13.02 -12.04 -8.01
C PHE A 203 12.31 -12.34 -9.32
N HIS A 204 11.11 -12.88 -9.20
CA HIS A 204 10.16 -13.11 -10.28
C HIS A 204 8.88 -12.35 -9.91
N VAL A 205 8.61 -11.24 -10.59
CA VAL A 205 7.47 -10.37 -10.29
C VAL A 205 6.50 -10.42 -11.45
N ASP A 206 5.28 -10.91 -11.22
CA ASP A 206 4.25 -11.07 -12.21
C ASP A 206 3.29 -9.88 -12.17
N PHE A 207 2.98 -9.34 -13.35
CA PHE A 207 2.11 -8.19 -13.54
C PHE A 207 0.95 -8.56 -14.45
N GLU A 208 -0.24 -8.10 -14.10
CA GLU A 208 -1.45 -8.22 -14.90
C GLU A 208 -2.19 -6.90 -15.00
N SER A 209 -2.80 -6.67 -16.15
CA SER A 209 -3.85 -5.66 -16.37
C SER A 209 -4.55 -5.95 -17.70
N PRO A 210 -5.79 -5.45 -17.91
CA PRO A 210 -6.47 -5.56 -19.18
C PRO A 210 -5.66 -5.00 -20.36
N GLU A 211 -4.81 -4.00 -20.13
CA GLU A 211 -3.96 -3.40 -21.15
C GLU A 211 -2.74 -4.29 -21.45
N LEU A 212 -2.08 -4.80 -20.43
CA LEU A 212 -0.92 -5.67 -20.59
C LEU A 212 -1.26 -7.01 -21.26
N THR A 213 -2.43 -7.58 -20.96
CA THR A 213 -2.86 -8.86 -21.55
C THR A 213 -3.07 -8.77 -23.06
N LYS A 214 -3.47 -7.61 -23.58
CA LYS A 214 -3.70 -7.37 -25.03
C LYS A 214 -2.41 -7.23 -25.84
N LEU A 215 -1.28 -6.94 -25.18
CA LEU A 215 -0.01 -6.72 -25.88
C LEU A 215 0.52 -8.03 -26.50
N PRO A 216 1.02 -8.01 -27.75
CA PRO A 216 1.73 -9.14 -28.35
C PRO A 216 2.94 -9.57 -27.52
N ALA A 217 3.32 -10.85 -27.62
CA ALA A 217 4.43 -11.40 -26.83
C ALA A 217 5.80 -10.81 -27.20
N ASP A 218 5.95 -10.29 -28.40
CA ASP A 218 7.14 -9.62 -28.92
C ASP A 218 7.18 -8.11 -28.59
N THR A 219 6.17 -7.59 -27.87
CA THR A 219 6.16 -6.19 -27.42
C THR A 219 7.32 -5.94 -26.47
N VAL A 220 8.12 -4.91 -26.76
CA VAL A 220 9.23 -4.50 -25.90
C VAL A 220 8.67 -3.76 -24.68
N ILE A 221 8.68 -4.42 -23.52
CA ILE A 221 8.36 -3.80 -22.24
C ILE A 221 9.66 -3.64 -21.44
N ARG A 222 9.88 -2.44 -20.92
CA ARG A 222 11.02 -2.15 -20.06
C ARG A 222 10.61 -2.22 -18.59
N GLY A 223 11.18 -3.18 -17.86
CA GLY A 223 11.17 -3.16 -16.41
C GLY A 223 12.17 -2.13 -15.88
N VAL A 224 11.88 -1.47 -14.79
CA VAL A 224 12.81 -0.60 -14.07
C VAL A 224 12.85 -1.06 -12.62
N VAL A 225 14.03 -1.42 -12.16
CA VAL A 225 14.26 -1.81 -10.77
C VAL A 225 15.18 -0.76 -10.15
N SER A 226 14.74 -0.19 -9.05
CA SER A 226 15.52 0.77 -8.26
C SER A 226 15.51 0.40 -6.80
N THR A 227 16.57 0.73 -6.09
CA THR A 227 16.69 0.53 -4.65
C THR A 227 16.50 1.87 -3.95
N MET A 228 15.68 1.90 -2.90
CA MET A 228 15.52 3.07 -2.04
C MET A 228 16.20 2.79 -0.70
N GLY A 229 17.17 3.63 -0.34
CA GLY A 229 17.91 3.53 0.94
C GLY A 229 19.32 4.08 0.80
N GLY A 230 19.76 4.86 1.82
CA GLY A 230 21.01 5.59 1.81
C GLY A 230 22.24 4.68 1.67
N GLY A 231 23.12 5.02 0.80
CA GLY A 231 24.34 4.30 0.53
C GLY A 231 24.47 3.90 -0.93
N ASP A 232 25.29 2.94 -1.21
CA ASP A 232 25.60 2.48 -2.55
C ASP A 232 24.36 1.96 -3.29
N ARG A 233 24.20 2.37 -4.54
CA ARG A 233 23.17 1.82 -5.43
C ARG A 233 23.39 0.33 -5.54
N MET A 234 22.41 -0.45 -5.05
CA MET A 234 22.46 -1.90 -5.20
C MET A 234 22.51 -2.25 -6.70
N THR A 235 23.46 -3.08 -7.10
CA THR A 235 23.59 -3.51 -8.49
C THR A 235 22.47 -4.47 -8.84
N VAL A 236 21.65 -4.09 -9.82
CA VAL A 236 20.60 -4.97 -10.37
C VAL A 236 21.17 -5.67 -11.60
N LEU A 237 21.10 -6.98 -11.62
CA LEU A 237 21.58 -7.83 -12.71
C LEU A 237 20.45 -8.64 -13.35
N GLU A 238 20.70 -9.13 -14.56
CA GLU A 238 19.80 -10.05 -15.28
C GLU A 238 18.34 -9.57 -15.34
N GLN A 239 18.16 -8.29 -15.61
CA GLN A 239 16.82 -7.73 -15.72
C GLN A 239 16.18 -8.12 -17.07
N GLN A 240 15.09 -8.87 -17.02
CA GLN A 240 14.35 -9.33 -18.19
C GLN A 240 12.85 -9.21 -17.98
N VAL A 241 12.12 -8.83 -19.03
CA VAL A 241 10.66 -8.84 -19.04
C VAL A 241 10.17 -9.78 -20.13
N ALA A 242 9.25 -10.65 -19.81
CA ALA A 242 8.66 -11.61 -20.75
C ALA A 242 7.17 -11.80 -20.49
N LYS A 243 6.40 -12.08 -21.55
CA LYS A 243 4.99 -12.45 -21.45
C LYS A 243 4.85 -13.85 -20.85
N ILE A 244 3.86 -14.03 -19.97
CA ILE A 244 3.51 -15.35 -19.41
C ILE A 244 2.42 -15.96 -20.29
N PRO A 245 2.71 -17.04 -21.05
CA PRO A 245 1.70 -17.59 -21.96
C PRO A 245 0.43 -18.09 -21.28
N ALA A 246 0.56 -18.61 -20.05
CA ALA A 246 -0.56 -19.22 -19.33
C ALA A 246 -1.60 -18.21 -18.82
N THR A 247 -1.18 -17.00 -18.42
CA THR A 247 -2.07 -15.98 -17.85
C THR A 247 -2.21 -14.77 -18.74
N SER A 248 -1.42 -14.69 -19.83
CA SER A 248 -1.25 -13.48 -20.65
C SER A 248 -0.72 -12.25 -19.90
N GLY A 249 -0.30 -12.42 -18.65
CA GLY A 249 0.43 -11.43 -17.85
C GLY A 249 1.88 -11.29 -18.30
N TRP A 250 2.64 -10.48 -17.55
CA TRP A 250 4.05 -10.20 -17.84
C TRP A 250 4.89 -10.44 -16.59
N ARG A 251 6.06 -11.04 -16.74
CA ARG A 251 7.01 -11.32 -15.67
C ARG A 251 8.26 -10.48 -15.83
N LEU A 252 8.58 -9.72 -14.79
CA LEU A 252 9.90 -9.11 -14.61
C LEU A 252 10.76 -10.03 -13.75
N VAL A 253 11.94 -10.41 -14.28
CA VAL A 253 12.95 -11.16 -13.55
C VAL A 253 14.18 -10.28 -13.35
N PHE A 254 14.74 -10.29 -12.15
CA PHE A 254 15.97 -9.56 -11.86
C PHE A 254 16.71 -10.21 -10.67
N LYS A 255 18.02 -9.93 -10.58
CA LYS A 255 18.86 -10.36 -9.45
C LYS A 255 19.40 -9.17 -8.67
N VAL A 256 19.47 -9.31 -7.38
CA VAL A 256 20.14 -8.36 -6.47
C VAL A 256 21.10 -9.09 -5.53
N PRO A 257 22.17 -8.44 -5.03
CA PRO A 257 23.03 -9.02 -4.02
C PRO A 257 22.24 -9.38 -2.76
N LYS A 258 22.60 -10.46 -2.10
CA LYS A 258 22.12 -10.74 -0.73
C LYS A 258 22.70 -9.68 0.22
N PRO A 259 21.91 -9.20 1.18
CA PRO A 259 22.40 -8.25 2.19
C PRO A 259 23.42 -8.89 3.14
#